data_eec160cc77448c476a6c1ef9b46c5803
#
_entry.id   eec160cc77448c476a6c1ef9b46c5803
#
_cell.length_a   1.000
_cell.length_b   1.000
_cell.length_c   1.000
_cell.angle_alpha   90.00
_cell.angle_beta   90.00
_cell.angle_gamma   90.00
#
_symmetry.space_group_name_H-M   'P 1'
#
loop_
_entity.id
_entity.type
_entity.pdbx_description
1 polymer ?
#
loop_
_entity_poly.entity_id
_entity_poly.type
_entity_poly.pdbx_seq_one_letter_code
_entity_poly.pdbx_strand_id
1 'polypeptide(L)'
;DDLLKNASSAISIIDGVYMSMWTAGWSTGGNSHQCFGISAYNIAHECMGDDFIMQSMGNGWFWYDHCYNVKSFYMSDSFRSYDVWYANYTWISNVNTVLSASETMAGTTTDRSYVLGSAYAIRGLAYFNLANWFARAPYSAIQDKYRRPG
;
A
#
# COMPACT_ATOMS: atom_id res chain seq x y z
N ASP A 1 1.45 -0.50 26.91
CA ASP A 1 0.45 -0.11 25.88
C ASP A 1 -0.96 -0.49 26.32
N ASP A 2 -1.61 0.43 27.07
CA ASP A 2 -2.94 0.16 27.63
C ASP A 2 -4.04 0.05 26.57
N LEU A 3 -3.86 0.68 25.40
CA LEU A 3 -4.81 0.64 24.28
C LEU A 3 -4.99 -0.78 23.70
N LEU A 4 -3.98 -1.64 23.80
CA LEU A 4 -4.04 -3.00 23.26
C LEU A 4 -4.63 -4.02 24.25
N LYS A 5 -4.84 -3.62 25.50
CA LYS A 5 -5.42 -4.49 26.53
C LYS A 5 -6.91 -4.75 26.32
N ASN A 6 -7.60 -3.89 25.56
CA ASN A 6 -9.05 -3.98 25.33
C ASN A 6 -9.37 -3.82 23.84
N ALA A 7 -10.23 -4.69 23.32
CA ALA A 7 -10.65 -4.69 21.94
C ALA A 7 -11.34 -3.38 21.53
N SER A 8 -12.16 -2.79 22.40
CA SER A 8 -12.82 -1.50 22.09
C SER A 8 -11.83 -0.35 21.91
N SER A 9 -10.72 -0.36 22.65
CA SER A 9 -9.64 0.61 22.47
C SER A 9 -8.79 0.29 21.22
N ALA A 10 -8.58 -0.98 20.92
CA ALA A 10 -7.87 -1.40 19.72
C ALA A 10 -8.61 -1.06 18.42
N ILE A 11 -9.94 -0.91 18.44
CA ILE A 11 -10.74 -0.40 17.31
C ILE A 11 -10.20 0.96 16.86
N SER A 12 -9.87 1.85 17.79
CA SER A 12 -9.34 3.17 17.44
C SER A 12 -8.00 3.10 16.69
N ILE A 13 -7.19 2.08 16.94
CA ILE A 13 -5.94 1.85 16.19
C ILE A 13 -6.28 1.40 14.76
N ILE A 14 -7.21 0.49 14.60
CA ILE A 14 -7.68 0.03 13.29
C ILE A 14 -8.26 1.19 12.48
N ASP A 15 -9.11 2.01 13.09
CA ASP A 15 -9.69 3.19 12.45
C ASP A 15 -8.61 4.20 12.04
N GLY A 16 -7.59 4.39 12.88
CA GLY A 16 -6.43 5.22 12.57
C GLY A 16 -5.65 4.70 11.36
N VAL A 17 -5.49 3.38 11.22
CA VAL A 17 -4.88 2.78 10.04
C VAL A 17 -5.74 3.02 8.81
N TYR A 18 -7.06 2.79 8.87
CA TYR A 18 -7.98 3.07 7.76
C TYR A 18 -7.92 4.54 7.34
N MET A 19 -7.94 5.48 8.28
CA MET A 19 -7.82 6.90 7.97
C MET A 19 -6.50 7.21 7.27
N SER A 20 -5.40 6.61 7.73
CA SER A 20 -4.07 6.84 7.15
C SER A 20 -3.96 6.35 5.70
N MET A 21 -4.78 5.39 5.28
CA MET A 21 -4.83 4.90 3.89
C MET A 21 -5.35 5.95 2.90
N TRP A 22 -6.01 6.99 3.36
CA TRP A 22 -6.65 8.04 2.55
C TRP A 22 -6.04 9.42 2.77
N THR A 23 -5.04 9.55 3.63
CA THR A 23 -4.41 10.84 3.93
C THR A 23 -3.17 11.08 3.09
N ALA A 24 -2.86 12.35 2.85
CA ALA A 24 -1.60 12.79 2.28
C ALA A 24 -0.48 12.71 3.33
N GLY A 25 0.78 12.73 2.88
CA GLY A 25 1.93 12.86 3.77
C GLY A 25 2.88 11.65 3.78
N TRP A 26 2.67 10.68 2.92
CA TRP A 26 3.53 9.51 2.81
C TRP A 26 4.86 9.77 2.07
N SER A 27 4.95 10.88 1.34
CA SER A 27 6.13 11.24 0.58
C SER A 27 7.05 12.16 1.36
N THR A 28 8.35 11.95 1.21
CA THR A 28 9.37 12.93 1.54
C THR A 28 9.60 13.88 0.35
N GLY A 29 9.73 15.16 0.59
CA GLY A 29 10.19 16.09 -0.44
C GLY A 29 9.13 16.73 -1.34
N GLY A 30 7.94 16.98 -0.85
CA GLY A 30 7.00 17.91 -1.51
C GLY A 30 6.04 17.32 -2.54
N ASN A 31 6.07 16.01 -2.77
CA ASN A 31 5.15 15.34 -3.71
C ASN A 31 3.85 14.86 -3.04
N SER A 32 3.48 15.44 -1.90
CA SER A 32 2.29 15.06 -1.13
C SER A 32 0.98 15.11 -1.94
N HIS A 33 0.92 15.99 -2.95
CA HIS A 33 -0.21 16.11 -3.87
C HIS A 33 -0.42 14.86 -4.77
N GLN A 34 0.57 13.98 -4.86
CA GLN A 34 0.51 12.71 -5.59
C GLN A 34 0.69 11.49 -4.68
N CYS A 35 0.71 11.69 -3.35
CA CYS A 35 0.98 10.66 -2.35
C CYS A 35 -0.08 10.72 -1.25
N PHE A 36 -1.34 10.52 -1.64
CA PHE A 36 -2.50 10.56 -0.76
C PHE A 36 -3.08 9.16 -0.51
N GLY A 37 -2.21 8.20 -0.27
CA GLY A 37 -2.57 6.84 0.11
C GLY A 37 -3.00 5.97 -1.06
N ILE A 38 -3.88 5.00 -0.79
CA ILE A 38 -4.31 3.96 -1.75
C ILE A 38 -4.85 4.56 -3.05
N SER A 39 -5.62 5.65 -2.97
CA SER A 39 -6.17 6.29 -4.16
C SER A 39 -5.10 6.80 -5.11
N ALA A 40 -4.02 7.40 -4.57
CA ALA A 40 -2.90 7.84 -5.38
C ALA A 40 -2.17 6.67 -6.05
N TYR A 41 -2.00 5.56 -5.32
CA TYR A 41 -1.33 4.37 -5.84
C TYR A 41 -2.13 3.70 -6.95
N ASN A 42 -3.45 3.63 -6.78
CA ASN A 42 -4.33 3.10 -7.82
C ASN A 42 -4.32 3.99 -9.07
N ILE A 43 -4.39 5.31 -8.92
CA ILE A 43 -4.28 6.23 -10.06
C ILE A 43 -2.94 6.07 -10.77
N ALA A 44 -1.84 5.96 -10.04
CA ALA A 44 -0.53 5.74 -10.64
C ALA A 44 -0.47 4.42 -11.42
N HIS A 45 -1.07 3.34 -10.90
CA HIS A 45 -1.19 2.05 -11.58
C HIS A 45 -1.99 2.16 -12.88
N GLU A 46 -3.16 2.81 -12.83
CA GLU A 46 -3.99 3.03 -14.02
C GLU A 46 -3.26 3.88 -15.07
N CYS A 47 -2.51 4.90 -14.64
CA CYS A 47 -1.69 5.71 -15.54
C CYS A 47 -0.57 4.92 -16.23
N MET A 48 -0.09 3.83 -15.62
CA MET A 48 0.91 2.93 -16.20
C MET A 48 0.29 1.82 -17.06
N GLY A 49 -1.03 1.64 -16.98
CA GLY A 49 -1.77 0.64 -17.75
C GLY A 49 -2.09 1.08 -19.17
N ASP A 50 -2.63 0.16 -19.96
CA ASP A 50 -3.00 0.41 -21.35
C ASP A 50 -4.39 1.07 -21.50
N ASP A 51 -5.20 1.07 -20.42
CA ASP A 51 -6.58 1.56 -20.45
C ASP A 51 -6.71 3.07 -20.22
N PHE A 52 -5.62 3.73 -19.83
CA PHE A 52 -5.59 5.15 -19.50
C PHE A 52 -4.61 5.93 -20.39
N ILE A 53 -5.09 7.00 -21.02
CA ILE A 53 -4.26 7.87 -21.87
C ILE A 53 -4.25 9.28 -21.31
N MET A 54 -3.06 9.79 -20.95
CA MET A 54 -2.87 11.20 -20.65
C MET A 54 -2.49 11.95 -21.93
N GLN A 55 -3.35 12.84 -22.38
CA GLN A 55 -3.14 13.57 -23.63
C GLN A 55 -2.04 14.63 -23.57
N SER A 56 -1.74 15.13 -22.38
CA SER A 56 -0.71 16.14 -22.16
C SER A 56 -0.22 16.12 -20.71
N MET A 57 0.96 16.69 -20.49
CA MET A 57 1.55 16.79 -19.17
C MET A 57 0.69 17.57 -18.16
N GLY A 58 -0.08 18.56 -18.62
CA GLY A 58 -0.89 19.40 -17.74
C GLY A 58 -0.06 19.97 -16.57
N ASN A 59 -0.53 19.72 -15.35
CA ASN A 59 0.17 20.10 -14.12
C ASN A 59 1.31 19.13 -13.74
N GLY A 60 1.56 18.10 -14.52
CA GLY A 60 2.58 17.09 -14.26
C GLY A 60 2.16 15.98 -13.29
N TRP A 61 0.95 16.02 -12.74
CA TRP A 61 0.47 14.99 -11.81
C TRP A 61 0.37 13.65 -12.52
N PHE A 62 0.99 12.63 -11.94
CA PHE A 62 1.05 11.27 -12.50
C PHE A 62 1.66 11.18 -13.92
N TRP A 63 2.20 12.27 -14.46
CA TRP A 63 2.80 12.27 -15.79
C TRP A 63 3.99 11.33 -15.91
N TYR A 64 4.83 11.29 -14.88
CA TYR A 64 5.99 10.40 -14.87
C TYR A 64 5.58 8.94 -14.73
N ASP A 65 4.50 8.63 -14.02
CA ASP A 65 3.92 7.29 -13.95
C ASP A 65 3.44 6.88 -15.35
N HIS A 66 2.72 7.75 -16.04
CA HIS A 66 2.22 7.50 -17.40
C HIS A 66 3.34 7.33 -18.44
N CYS A 67 4.38 8.14 -18.39
CA CYS A 67 5.48 8.09 -19.36
C CYS A 67 6.47 6.95 -19.13
N TYR A 68 6.31 6.14 -18.08
CA TYR A 68 7.33 5.16 -17.67
C TYR A 68 8.73 5.78 -17.61
N ASN A 69 8.83 7.01 -17.15
CA ASN A 69 10.14 7.67 -17.01
C ASN A 69 10.95 7.07 -15.86
N VAL A 70 11.22 5.81 -16.06
CA VAL A 70 11.38 4.72 -15.14
C VAL A 70 12.75 4.72 -14.50
N LYS A 71 13.78 5.20 -15.20
CA LYS A 71 15.16 5.01 -14.71
C LYS A 71 15.44 5.77 -13.43
N SER A 72 14.78 6.94 -13.25
CA SER A 72 14.91 7.70 -12.01
C SER A 72 13.74 7.46 -11.05
N PHE A 73 12.61 6.98 -11.54
CA PHE A 73 11.37 6.88 -10.77
C PHE A 73 11.23 5.59 -9.97
N TYR A 74 11.82 4.50 -10.45
CA TYR A 74 11.81 3.20 -9.77
C TYR A 74 13.09 2.90 -8.98
N MET A 75 13.89 3.91 -8.74
CA MET A 75 14.99 3.82 -7.78
C MET A 75 14.42 3.83 -6.36
N SER A 76 15.10 3.18 -5.42
CA SER A 76 14.67 3.09 -4.02
C SER A 76 14.51 4.44 -3.33
N ASP A 77 15.16 5.47 -3.84
CA ASP A 77 15.11 6.85 -3.37
C ASP A 77 14.08 7.71 -4.10
N SER A 78 13.40 7.17 -5.12
CA SER A 78 12.34 7.89 -5.81
C SER A 78 11.07 7.94 -4.96
N PHE A 79 10.36 9.06 -5.01
CA PHE A 79 9.20 9.28 -4.16
C PHE A 79 8.11 8.20 -4.37
N ARG A 80 7.87 7.74 -5.59
CA ARG A 80 6.81 6.77 -5.87
C ARG A 80 7.11 5.38 -5.30
N SER A 81 8.32 4.90 -5.46
CA SER A 81 8.73 3.62 -4.86
C SER A 81 8.78 3.72 -3.34
N TYR A 82 9.28 4.84 -2.82
CA TYR A 82 9.39 5.08 -1.40
C TYR A 82 8.02 5.15 -0.72
N ASP A 83 7.09 5.98 -1.21
CA ASP A 83 5.80 6.20 -0.55
C ASP A 83 4.92 4.94 -0.57
N VAL A 84 4.88 4.20 -1.67
CA VAL A 84 4.15 2.93 -1.72
C VAL A 84 4.73 1.91 -0.74
N TRP A 85 6.05 1.76 -0.72
CA TRP A 85 6.73 0.86 0.21
C TRP A 85 6.49 1.27 1.66
N TYR A 86 6.77 2.52 1.98
CA TYR A 86 6.68 3.06 3.32
C TYR A 86 5.26 3.00 3.89
N ALA A 87 4.25 3.41 3.12
CA ALA A 87 2.87 3.37 3.54
C ALA A 87 2.41 1.93 3.87
N ASN A 88 2.61 1.00 2.95
CA ASN A 88 2.17 -0.39 3.15
C ASN A 88 2.88 -1.05 4.34
N TYR A 89 4.19 -0.86 4.51
CA TYR A 89 4.90 -1.40 5.67
C TYR A 89 4.53 -0.71 6.98
N THR A 90 4.16 0.56 6.96
CA THR A 90 3.62 1.25 8.15
C THR A 90 2.27 0.65 8.55
N TRP A 91 1.37 0.38 7.61
CA TRP A 91 0.11 -0.30 7.90
C TRP A 91 0.33 -1.71 8.43
N ILE A 92 1.21 -2.48 7.81
CA ILE A 92 1.60 -3.82 8.29
C ILE A 92 2.15 -3.77 9.73
N SER A 93 3.02 -2.82 10.03
CA SER A 93 3.60 -2.66 11.37
C SER A 93 2.53 -2.37 12.42
N ASN A 94 1.63 -1.43 12.12
CA ASN A 94 0.55 -1.08 13.05
C ASN A 94 -0.38 -2.26 13.32
N VAL A 95 -0.83 -2.98 12.29
CA VAL A 95 -1.71 -4.12 12.50
C VAL A 95 -1.00 -5.31 13.12
N ASN A 96 0.30 -5.51 12.88
CA ASN A 96 1.07 -6.53 13.58
C ASN A 96 1.14 -6.27 15.09
N THR A 97 1.21 -4.99 15.49
CA THR A 97 1.15 -4.61 16.91
C THR A 97 -0.19 -5.00 17.52
N VAL A 98 -1.29 -4.79 16.80
CA VAL A 98 -2.63 -5.24 17.25
C VAL A 98 -2.71 -6.77 17.32
N LEU A 99 -2.22 -7.47 16.30
CA LEU A 99 -2.25 -8.94 16.24
C LEU A 99 -1.39 -9.58 17.33
N SER A 100 -0.26 -8.97 17.72
CA SER A 100 0.59 -9.48 18.80
C SER A 100 -0.09 -9.46 20.17
N ALA A 101 -1.06 -8.60 20.37
CA ALA A 101 -1.85 -8.50 21.59
C ALA A 101 -3.10 -9.40 21.61
N SER A 102 -3.38 -10.10 20.53
CA SER A 102 -4.65 -10.81 20.29
C SER A 102 -5.02 -11.83 21.37
N GLU A 103 -4.04 -12.52 21.96
CA GLU A 103 -4.27 -13.55 22.97
C GLU A 103 -4.68 -12.96 24.32
N THR A 104 -4.15 -11.78 24.65
CA THR A 104 -4.35 -11.13 25.96
C THR A 104 -5.41 -10.04 25.94
N MET A 105 -5.92 -9.70 24.76
CA MET A 105 -6.88 -8.64 24.54
C MET A 105 -8.24 -8.98 25.18
N ALA A 106 -8.67 -8.21 26.16
CA ALA A 106 -9.99 -8.30 26.76
C ALA A 106 -11.05 -7.69 25.84
N GLY A 107 -12.32 -8.04 26.05
CA GLY A 107 -13.44 -7.46 25.31
C GLY A 107 -14.46 -8.50 24.86
N THR A 108 -15.53 -8.03 24.22
CA THR A 108 -16.55 -8.92 23.68
C THR A 108 -16.01 -9.77 22.51
N THR A 109 -16.61 -10.91 22.27
CA THR A 109 -16.26 -11.73 21.12
C THR A 109 -16.43 -10.96 19.81
N THR A 110 -17.45 -10.14 19.71
CA THR A 110 -17.74 -9.30 18.53
C THR A 110 -16.63 -8.28 18.28
N ASP A 111 -16.24 -7.51 19.31
CA ASP A 111 -15.19 -6.49 19.16
C ASP A 111 -13.84 -7.13 18.83
N ARG A 112 -13.50 -8.23 19.50
CA ARG A 112 -12.26 -8.99 19.19
C ARG A 112 -12.27 -9.50 17.76
N SER A 113 -13.37 -10.10 17.30
CA SER A 113 -13.49 -10.60 15.94
C SER A 113 -13.37 -9.47 14.90
N TYR A 114 -13.98 -8.31 15.18
CA TYR A 114 -13.85 -7.15 14.31
C TYR A 114 -12.41 -6.65 14.21
N VAL A 115 -11.75 -6.44 15.35
CA VAL A 115 -10.35 -5.95 15.40
C VAL A 115 -9.41 -6.90 14.69
N LEU A 116 -9.47 -8.19 15.01
CA LEU A 116 -8.57 -9.19 14.42
C LEU A 116 -8.86 -9.40 12.93
N GLY A 117 -10.13 -9.49 12.55
CA GLY A 117 -10.54 -9.63 11.16
C GLY A 117 -10.07 -8.44 10.32
N SER A 118 -10.26 -7.21 10.80
CA SER A 118 -9.78 -5.99 10.16
C SER A 118 -8.26 -5.95 10.05
N ALA A 119 -7.53 -6.32 11.12
CA ALA A 119 -6.08 -6.35 11.12
C ALA A 119 -5.53 -7.35 10.08
N TYR A 120 -6.11 -8.53 9.98
CA TYR A 120 -5.73 -9.52 8.96
C TYR A 120 -6.07 -9.04 7.54
N ALA A 121 -7.23 -8.42 7.34
CA ALA A 121 -7.63 -7.86 6.04
C ALA A 121 -6.69 -6.75 5.57
N ILE A 122 -6.37 -5.80 6.45
CA ILE A 122 -5.41 -4.72 6.16
C ILE A 122 -4.03 -5.30 5.82
N ARG A 123 -3.55 -6.25 6.60
CA ARG A 123 -2.24 -6.89 6.35
C ARG A 123 -2.22 -7.62 5.01
N GLY A 124 -3.29 -8.35 4.70
CA GLY A 124 -3.45 -9.03 3.42
C GLY A 124 -3.46 -8.05 2.24
N LEU A 125 -4.23 -6.96 2.34
CA LEU A 125 -4.27 -5.90 1.33
C LEU A 125 -2.91 -5.24 1.13
N ALA A 126 -2.21 -4.90 2.21
CA ALA A 126 -0.90 -4.27 2.13
C ALA A 126 0.15 -5.17 1.45
N TYR A 127 0.18 -6.47 1.78
CA TYR A 127 1.06 -7.42 1.09
C TYR A 127 0.66 -7.63 -0.37
N PHE A 128 -0.63 -7.64 -0.68
CA PHE A 128 -1.11 -7.71 -2.06
C PHE A 128 -0.63 -6.50 -2.88
N ASN A 129 -0.74 -5.29 -2.32
CA ASN A 129 -0.23 -4.08 -2.97
C ASN A 129 1.28 -4.16 -3.19
N LEU A 130 2.04 -4.55 -2.16
CA LEU A 130 3.50 -4.70 -2.28
C LEU A 130 3.89 -5.74 -3.33
N ALA A 131 3.15 -6.85 -3.42
CA ALA A 131 3.40 -7.86 -4.44
C ALA A 131 3.14 -7.32 -5.85
N ASN A 132 2.05 -6.58 -6.04
CA ASN A 132 1.74 -5.97 -7.34
C ASN A 132 2.78 -4.93 -7.78
N TRP A 133 3.32 -4.16 -6.85
CA TRP A 133 4.28 -3.10 -7.16
C TRP A 133 5.71 -3.60 -7.29
N PHE A 134 6.14 -4.56 -6.49
CA PHE A 134 7.54 -4.89 -6.32
C PHE A 134 7.90 -6.35 -6.63
N ALA A 135 6.94 -7.28 -6.60
CA ALA A 135 7.25 -8.65 -6.95
C ALA A 135 7.34 -8.80 -8.48
N ARG A 136 8.32 -9.57 -8.92
CA ARG A 136 8.30 -10.06 -10.30
C ARG A 136 7.05 -10.92 -10.44
N ALA A 137 6.19 -10.54 -11.38
CA ALA A 137 5.07 -11.39 -11.75
C ALA A 137 5.61 -12.79 -12.04
N PRO A 138 4.90 -13.88 -11.70
CA PRO A 138 5.27 -15.25 -12.07
C PRO A 138 5.27 -15.47 -13.59
N TYR A 139 5.30 -14.40 -14.35
CA TYR A 139 5.48 -14.34 -15.81
C TYR A 139 6.78 -15.00 -16.30
N SER A 140 7.79 -15.16 -15.44
CA SER A 140 9.00 -15.88 -15.81
C SER A 140 8.71 -17.31 -16.25
N ALA A 141 7.79 -18.01 -15.60
CA ALA A 141 7.40 -19.36 -16.00
C ALA A 141 6.62 -19.40 -17.32
N ILE A 142 5.89 -18.32 -17.66
CA ILE A 142 5.16 -18.21 -18.92
C ILE A 142 6.09 -17.72 -20.04
N GLN A 143 6.95 -16.75 -19.77
CA GLN A 143 7.92 -16.26 -20.74
C GLN A 143 8.97 -17.31 -21.13
N ASP A 144 9.45 -18.14 -20.19
CA ASP A 144 10.35 -19.23 -20.50
C ASP A 144 9.70 -20.29 -21.42
N LYS A 145 8.38 -20.48 -21.30
CA LYS A 145 7.62 -21.38 -22.17
C LYS A 145 7.50 -20.85 -23.62
N TYR A 146 7.56 -19.53 -23.81
CA TYR A 146 7.43 -18.88 -25.12
C TYR A 146 8.73 -18.25 -25.62
N ARG A 147 9.84 -18.41 -24.89
CA ARG A 147 11.16 -17.99 -25.36
C ARG A 147 11.55 -18.90 -26.52
N ARG A 148 11.54 -18.35 -27.72
CA ARG A 148 12.05 -19.07 -28.89
C ARG A 148 13.53 -19.38 -28.66
N PRO A 149 13.97 -20.64 -28.81
CA PRO A 149 15.38 -20.92 -28.82
C PRO A 149 16.00 -20.17 -30.01
N GLY A 150 16.98 -19.30 -29.71
CA GLY A 150 17.79 -18.62 -30.72
C GLY A 150 18.73 -19.54 -31.41
#